data_83e04b199b68c767dce5b593e010db7a
#
_entry.id   83e04b199b68c767dce5b593e010db7a
#
_cell.length_a   1.000
_cell.length_b   1.000
_cell.length_c   1.000
_cell.angle_alpha   90.00
_cell.angle_beta   90.00
_cell.angle_gamma   90.00
#
_symmetry.space_group_name_H-M   'P 1'
#
loop_
_entity.id
_entity.type
_entity.pdbx_description
1 polymer ?
#
loop_
_entity_poly.entity_id
_entity_poly.type
_entity_poly.pdbx_seq_one_letter_code
_entity_poly.pdbx_strand_id
1 'polypeptide(L)'
;MEKPLYPSYNMRITQGYNIGTHIDSFAIDDAGKDQSIEPIRAPFTGIIKKIYSADANEVWLESTEPVEYPDGTVDYMTIMFAHSNNVSNLFVGKLIAQGENFYSEGTKGNATGNHCHIECGKGKFSGSGWYKNNNGYYSINNGKKPEDCLWLDDNVNVISSNNYNFKKIPTEPKPSVPDSKEEDNNTPTDDKEELKAKLIFTCHKKALYGIYLKEGQKLYLE
;
A
#
# COMPACT_ATOMS: atom_id res chain seq x y z
N MET A 1 11.30 4.71 -7.32
CA MET A 1 11.31 3.79 -6.16
C MET A 1 9.96 3.90 -5.49
N GLU A 2 9.38 2.76 -5.07
CA GLU A 2 8.09 2.78 -4.38
C GLU A 2 8.25 3.35 -2.97
N LYS A 3 7.24 4.13 -2.54
CA LYS A 3 7.03 4.55 -1.16
C LYS A 3 5.92 3.69 -0.58
N PRO A 4 6.15 2.98 0.53
CA PRO A 4 5.11 2.11 1.11
C PRO A 4 3.87 2.92 1.50
N LEU A 5 2.73 2.63 0.87
CA LEU A 5 1.46 3.31 1.13
C LEU A 5 0.83 2.83 2.44
N TYR A 6 0.15 3.72 3.14
CA TYR A 6 -0.76 3.32 4.21
C TYR A 6 -1.84 2.40 3.63
N PRO A 7 -2.10 1.22 4.24
CA PRO A 7 -2.88 0.18 3.56
C PRO A 7 -4.39 0.41 3.53
N SER A 8 -4.94 1.25 4.42
CA SER A 8 -6.37 1.58 4.44
C SER A 8 -6.66 2.88 3.71
N TYR A 9 -7.86 2.98 3.11
CA TYR A 9 -8.36 4.25 2.55
C TYR A 9 -8.94 5.18 3.62
N ASN A 10 -9.39 4.62 4.76
CA ASN A 10 -9.89 5.38 5.90
C ASN A 10 -9.07 5.00 7.14
N MET A 11 -8.10 5.82 7.51
CA MET A 11 -7.28 5.59 8.69
C MET A 11 -8.05 5.90 9.96
N ARG A 12 -8.32 4.89 10.77
CA ARG A 12 -8.84 5.04 12.14
C ARG A 12 -8.14 4.05 13.08
N ILE A 13 -7.02 4.47 13.63
CA ILE A 13 -6.26 3.65 14.58
C ILE A 13 -7.01 3.61 15.90
N THR A 14 -7.55 2.43 16.22
CA THR A 14 -8.35 2.16 17.43
C THR A 14 -7.51 1.63 18.58
N GLN A 15 -6.43 0.90 18.28
CA GLN A 15 -5.42 0.49 19.25
C GLN A 15 -4.03 0.77 18.67
N GLY A 16 -3.21 1.46 19.45
CA GLY A 16 -1.83 1.75 19.11
C GLY A 16 -0.84 0.72 19.63
N TYR A 17 0.43 0.94 19.35
CA TYR A 17 1.52 0.09 19.84
C TYR A 17 1.85 0.38 21.31
N ASN A 18 2.52 -0.58 21.96
CA ASN A 18 2.90 -0.58 23.39
C ASN A 18 1.72 -0.45 24.36
N ILE A 19 0.52 -0.83 23.95
CA ILE A 19 -0.68 -0.79 24.81
C ILE A 19 -1.54 -2.04 24.58
N GLY A 20 -2.18 -2.53 25.64
CA GLY A 20 -3.08 -3.68 25.58
C GLY A 20 -2.40 -4.94 25.04
N THR A 21 -2.98 -5.56 24.03
CA THR A 21 -2.42 -6.74 23.34
C THR A 21 -1.19 -6.42 22.48
N HIS A 22 -0.91 -5.12 22.22
CA HIS A 22 0.27 -4.65 21.48
C HIS A 22 1.45 -4.26 22.36
N ILE A 23 1.45 -4.66 23.64
CA ILE A 23 2.59 -4.41 24.54
C ILE A 23 3.86 -5.07 23.99
N ASP A 24 4.99 -4.35 24.03
CA ASP A 24 6.28 -4.76 23.47
C ASP A 24 6.21 -5.08 21.95
N SER A 25 5.27 -4.48 21.23
CA SER A 25 5.21 -4.50 19.77
C SER A 25 4.93 -3.12 19.20
N PHE A 26 5.13 -2.93 17.88
CA PHE A 26 4.75 -1.73 17.14
C PHE A 26 3.47 -1.94 16.33
N ALA A 27 2.63 -2.89 16.73
CA ALA A 27 1.35 -3.17 16.09
C ALA A 27 0.37 -2.01 16.22
N ILE A 28 -0.45 -1.84 15.19
CA ILE A 28 -1.65 -0.98 15.23
C ILE A 28 -2.87 -1.75 14.77
N ASP A 29 -4.05 -1.42 15.32
CA ASP A 29 -5.33 -1.87 14.80
C ASP A 29 -6.00 -0.69 14.10
N ASP A 30 -6.30 -0.86 12.81
CA ASP A 30 -7.00 0.11 11.98
C ASP A 30 -8.39 -0.43 11.63
N ALA A 31 -9.43 0.30 12.03
CA ALA A 31 -10.83 -0.10 11.93
C ALA A 31 -11.63 0.68 10.87
N GLY A 32 -10.94 1.36 9.95
CA GLY A 32 -11.54 2.05 8.83
C GLY A 32 -12.60 3.11 9.21
N LYS A 33 -13.55 3.35 8.31
CA LYS A 33 -14.53 4.43 8.46
C LYS A 33 -15.61 4.12 9.49
N ASP A 34 -16.12 2.88 9.48
CA ASP A 34 -17.27 2.46 10.28
C ASP A 34 -17.16 0.98 10.71
N GLN A 35 -18.28 0.29 10.91
CA GLN A 35 -18.32 -1.13 11.28
C GLN A 35 -18.35 -2.08 10.06
N SER A 36 -18.35 -1.56 8.83
CA SER A 36 -18.28 -2.40 7.63
C SER A 36 -16.86 -2.94 7.42
N ILE A 37 -16.76 -4.01 6.65
CA ILE A 37 -15.46 -4.60 6.28
C ILE A 37 -14.91 -3.78 5.11
N GLU A 38 -13.83 -3.05 5.34
CA GLU A 38 -13.15 -2.28 4.31
C GLU A 38 -11.99 -3.08 3.66
N PRO A 39 -11.68 -2.80 2.38
CA PRO A 39 -10.55 -3.42 1.72
C PRO A 39 -9.23 -2.87 2.24
N ILE A 40 -8.22 -3.72 2.29
CA ILE A 40 -6.84 -3.41 2.61
C ILE A 40 -6.01 -3.57 1.34
N ARG A 41 -5.35 -2.51 0.92
CA ARG A 41 -4.49 -2.48 -0.25
C ARG A 41 -3.04 -2.79 0.09
N ALA A 42 -2.30 -3.30 -0.88
CA ALA A 42 -0.88 -3.57 -0.74
C ALA A 42 -0.08 -2.25 -0.61
N PRO A 43 0.76 -2.10 0.43
CA PRO A 43 1.59 -0.92 0.61
C PRO A 43 2.65 -0.73 -0.48
N PHE A 44 3.10 -1.83 -1.07
CA PHE A 44 4.14 -1.90 -2.10
C PHE A 44 3.90 -3.12 -2.98
N THR A 45 4.55 -3.17 -4.13
CA THR A 45 4.59 -4.39 -4.95
C THR A 45 5.36 -5.46 -4.19
N GLY A 46 4.68 -6.55 -3.82
CA GLY A 46 5.23 -7.55 -2.91
C GLY A 46 4.82 -8.97 -3.24
N ILE A 47 5.49 -9.91 -2.59
CA ILE A 47 5.19 -11.34 -2.66
C ILE A 47 4.74 -11.83 -1.30
N ILE A 48 3.65 -12.60 -1.27
CA ILE A 48 3.18 -13.26 -0.04
C ILE A 48 4.20 -14.32 0.36
N LYS A 49 4.79 -14.16 1.54
CA LYS A 49 5.84 -15.05 2.08
C LYS A 49 5.28 -16.11 3.02
N LYS A 50 4.17 -15.79 3.71
CA LYS A 50 3.54 -16.69 4.66
C LYS A 50 2.05 -16.36 4.79
N ILE A 51 1.26 -17.40 5.00
CA ILE A 51 -0.14 -17.33 5.44
C ILE A 51 -0.25 -18.27 6.63
N TYR A 52 -0.81 -17.76 7.73
CA TYR A 52 -1.13 -18.57 8.90
C TYR A 52 -2.62 -18.43 9.22
N SER A 53 -3.40 -19.40 8.78
CA SER A 53 -4.88 -19.38 8.85
C SER A 53 -5.45 -20.05 10.08
N ALA A 54 -4.59 -20.62 10.96
CA ALA A 54 -5.06 -21.36 12.13
C ALA A 54 -5.66 -20.46 13.21
N ASP A 55 -5.28 -19.19 13.26
CA ASP A 55 -5.76 -18.21 14.25
C ASP A 55 -6.45 -17.01 13.59
N ALA A 56 -5.72 -15.98 13.20
CA ALA A 56 -6.28 -14.72 12.76
C ALA A 56 -6.14 -14.44 11.23
N ASN A 57 -5.91 -15.49 10.43
CA ASN A 57 -5.68 -15.37 9.00
C ASN A 57 -4.53 -14.39 8.65
N GLU A 58 -3.42 -14.51 9.37
CA GLU A 58 -2.27 -13.65 9.23
C GLU A 58 -1.59 -13.85 7.87
N VAL A 59 -1.21 -12.75 7.22
CA VAL A 59 -0.54 -12.73 5.92
C VAL A 59 0.70 -11.84 5.99
N TRP A 60 1.86 -12.37 5.58
CA TRP A 60 3.11 -11.62 5.44
C TRP A 60 3.36 -11.29 3.97
N LEU A 61 3.47 -10.00 3.67
CA LEU A 61 3.84 -9.48 2.36
C LEU A 61 5.25 -8.89 2.44
N GLU A 62 6.17 -9.37 1.59
CA GLU A 62 7.54 -8.85 1.45
C GLU A 62 7.66 -8.07 0.15
N SER A 63 8.27 -6.89 0.18
CA SER A 63 8.51 -6.09 -1.02
C SER A 63 9.42 -6.82 -2.01
N THR A 64 9.12 -6.76 -3.31
CA THR A 64 9.94 -7.38 -4.36
C THR A 64 11.27 -6.65 -4.56
N GLU A 65 11.29 -5.37 -4.29
CA GLU A 65 12.43 -4.47 -4.41
C GLU A 65 12.56 -3.62 -3.13
N PRO A 66 13.73 -3.03 -2.87
CA PRO A 66 13.84 -2.04 -1.80
C PRO A 66 12.89 -0.87 -2.00
N VAL A 67 12.30 -0.40 -0.91
CA VAL A 67 11.35 0.72 -0.85
C VAL A 67 11.95 1.90 -0.10
N GLU A 68 11.43 3.12 -0.32
CA GLU A 68 11.86 4.34 0.36
C GLU A 68 11.01 4.57 1.62
N TYR A 69 11.65 4.54 2.78
CA TYR A 69 11.03 4.83 4.06
C TYR A 69 10.81 6.35 4.28
N PRO A 70 9.91 6.75 5.19
CA PRO A 70 9.69 8.16 5.50
C PRO A 70 10.92 8.96 5.95
N ASP A 71 11.95 8.32 6.49
CA ASP A 71 13.21 8.94 6.86
C ASP A 71 14.20 9.11 5.69
N GLY A 72 13.83 8.64 4.48
CA GLY A 72 14.65 8.65 3.27
C GLY A 72 15.59 7.45 3.15
N THR A 73 15.63 6.55 4.13
CA THR A 73 16.39 5.29 4.01
C THR A 73 15.70 4.35 3.01
N VAL A 74 16.50 3.44 2.44
CA VAL A 74 16.05 2.48 1.42
C VAL A 74 16.42 1.08 1.88
N ASP A 75 15.42 0.21 1.99
CA ASP A 75 15.60 -1.21 2.34
C ASP A 75 14.38 -2.01 1.89
N TYR A 76 14.46 -3.34 1.96
CA TYR A 76 13.28 -4.20 1.85
C TYR A 76 12.33 -3.97 3.04
N MET A 77 11.07 -4.28 2.83
CA MET A 77 10.04 -4.22 3.87
C MET A 77 9.23 -5.51 3.88
N THR A 78 8.94 -5.97 5.08
CA THR A 78 7.94 -7.02 5.34
C THR A 78 6.84 -6.42 6.18
N ILE A 79 5.58 -6.70 5.84
CA ILE A 79 4.43 -6.27 6.62
C ILE A 79 3.53 -7.47 6.90
N MET A 80 2.97 -7.54 8.10
CA MET A 80 2.01 -8.55 8.52
C MET A 80 0.64 -7.90 8.71
N PHE A 81 -0.39 -8.57 8.19
CA PHE A 81 -1.80 -8.23 8.33
C PHE A 81 -2.52 -9.36 9.04
N ALA A 82 -3.48 -9.04 9.93
CA ALA A 82 -4.31 -10.05 10.57
C ALA A 82 -5.79 -9.63 10.66
N HIS A 83 -6.63 -10.60 10.99
CA HIS A 83 -8.06 -10.57 11.28
C HIS A 83 -9.00 -10.64 10.07
N SER A 84 -8.53 -10.66 8.80
CA SER A 84 -9.44 -10.87 7.67
C SER A 84 -10.25 -12.16 7.85
N ASN A 85 -11.54 -12.10 7.49
CA ASN A 85 -12.42 -13.26 7.58
C ASN A 85 -12.15 -14.31 6.49
N ASN A 86 -11.50 -13.93 5.40
CA ASN A 86 -11.24 -14.82 4.27
C ASN A 86 -9.93 -14.50 3.56
N VAL A 87 -9.07 -15.52 3.43
CA VAL A 87 -7.80 -15.47 2.69
C VAL A 87 -7.70 -16.59 1.64
N SER A 88 -8.82 -17.20 1.25
CA SER A 88 -8.85 -18.37 0.35
C SER A 88 -8.32 -18.08 -1.07
N ASN A 89 -8.32 -16.83 -1.50
CA ASN A 89 -7.78 -16.36 -2.79
C ASN A 89 -6.29 -16.01 -2.73
N LEU A 90 -5.66 -16.16 -1.56
CA LEU A 90 -4.25 -15.89 -1.32
C LEU A 90 -3.45 -17.19 -1.24
N PHE A 91 -2.21 -17.16 -1.69
CA PHE A 91 -1.25 -18.27 -1.58
C PHE A 91 0.17 -17.74 -1.48
N VAL A 92 1.03 -18.50 -0.84
CA VAL A 92 2.46 -18.18 -0.72
C VAL A 92 3.10 -18.13 -2.12
N GLY A 93 3.82 -17.07 -2.40
CA GLY A 93 4.40 -16.79 -3.73
C GLY A 93 3.53 -15.93 -4.63
N LYS A 94 2.28 -15.59 -4.24
CA LYS A 94 1.44 -14.67 -5.01
C LYS A 94 2.06 -13.28 -5.02
N LEU A 95 2.22 -12.73 -6.24
CA LEU A 95 2.63 -11.34 -6.47
C LEU A 95 1.40 -10.45 -6.34
N ILE A 96 1.53 -9.36 -5.58
CA ILE A 96 0.51 -8.33 -5.37
C ILE A 96 1.11 -7.00 -5.79
N ALA A 97 0.44 -6.24 -6.64
CA ALA A 97 0.90 -4.92 -7.06
C ALA A 97 0.61 -3.86 -5.98
N GLN A 98 1.46 -2.83 -5.88
CA GLN A 98 1.19 -1.68 -4.99
C GLN A 98 -0.19 -1.09 -5.28
N GLY A 99 -0.98 -0.85 -4.22
CA GLY A 99 -2.35 -0.32 -4.31
C GLY A 99 -3.43 -1.35 -4.66
N GLU A 100 -3.07 -2.61 -4.97
CA GLU A 100 -4.05 -3.69 -5.19
C GLU A 100 -4.77 -4.03 -3.88
N ASN A 101 -6.11 -4.07 -3.90
CA ASN A 101 -6.91 -4.56 -2.78
C ASN A 101 -6.78 -6.08 -2.71
N PHE A 102 -6.00 -6.59 -1.75
CA PHE A 102 -5.69 -8.01 -1.64
C PHE A 102 -6.17 -8.65 -0.36
N TYR A 103 -6.38 -7.85 0.67
CA TYR A 103 -6.79 -8.27 2.02
C TYR A 103 -8.03 -7.46 2.44
N SER A 104 -8.58 -7.69 3.62
CA SER A 104 -9.70 -6.93 4.16
C SER A 104 -9.65 -6.88 5.69
N GLU A 105 -10.30 -5.92 6.27
CA GLU A 105 -10.69 -5.98 7.68
C GLU A 105 -11.50 -7.23 7.97
N GLY A 106 -11.61 -7.57 9.25
CA GLY A 106 -12.41 -8.68 9.70
C GLY A 106 -12.38 -8.85 11.21
N THR A 107 -12.86 -10.02 11.65
CA THR A 107 -12.99 -10.38 13.06
C THR A 107 -12.43 -11.77 13.36
N LYS A 108 -11.60 -12.32 12.44
CA LYS A 108 -11.01 -13.64 12.65
C LYS A 108 -9.99 -13.61 13.80
N GLY A 109 -10.06 -14.59 14.71
CA GLY A 109 -9.19 -14.67 15.89
C GLY A 109 -9.66 -13.79 17.05
N ASN A 110 -8.72 -13.19 17.79
CA ASN A 110 -9.03 -12.35 18.95
C ASN A 110 -9.35 -10.91 18.50
N ALA A 111 -10.58 -10.66 18.08
CA ALA A 111 -11.06 -9.37 17.61
C ALA A 111 -12.46 -9.08 18.15
N THR A 112 -12.71 -7.84 18.59
CA THR A 112 -14.00 -7.39 19.14
C THR A 112 -14.87 -6.63 18.14
N GLY A 113 -14.32 -6.29 16.99
CA GLY A 113 -14.98 -5.60 15.88
C GLY A 113 -14.14 -5.68 14.62
N ASN A 114 -14.70 -5.29 13.47
CA ASN A 114 -13.97 -5.27 12.22
C ASN A 114 -12.78 -4.32 12.28
N HIS A 115 -11.59 -4.83 12.03
CA HIS A 115 -10.36 -4.06 11.91
C HIS A 115 -9.31 -4.88 11.15
N CYS A 116 -8.23 -4.23 10.78
CA CYS A 116 -7.01 -4.87 10.33
C CYS A 116 -5.90 -4.61 11.34
N HIS A 117 -5.32 -5.67 11.90
CA HIS A 117 -4.10 -5.59 12.66
C HIS A 117 -2.91 -5.50 11.69
N ILE A 118 -2.00 -4.54 11.92
CA ILE A 118 -0.90 -4.22 11.02
C ILE A 118 0.39 -4.13 11.81
N GLU A 119 1.41 -4.89 11.38
CA GLU A 119 2.78 -4.77 11.88
C GLU A 119 3.77 -4.59 10.74
N CYS A 120 4.63 -3.59 10.86
CA CYS A 120 5.68 -3.28 9.89
C CYS A 120 7.03 -3.79 10.37
N GLY A 121 7.78 -4.50 9.51
CA GLY A 121 9.12 -4.98 9.75
C GLY A 121 10.10 -4.47 8.70
N LYS A 122 11.27 -3.96 9.13
CA LYS A 122 12.34 -3.54 8.22
C LYS A 122 13.13 -4.74 7.72
N GLY A 123 13.34 -4.81 6.40
CA GLY A 123 14.08 -5.88 5.75
C GLY A 123 13.20 -6.99 5.19
N LYS A 124 13.86 -8.05 4.71
CA LYS A 124 13.21 -9.22 4.13
C LYS A 124 12.58 -10.12 5.20
N PHE A 125 11.58 -10.89 4.79
CA PHE A 125 11.00 -11.94 5.61
C PHE A 125 12.09 -12.91 6.09
N SER A 126 12.08 -13.22 7.39
CA SER A 126 13.08 -14.10 8.00
C SER A 126 12.46 -15.08 8.98
N GLY A 127 13.04 -16.27 9.06
CA GLY A 127 12.64 -17.31 10.00
C GLY A 127 11.15 -17.67 9.91
N SER A 128 10.45 -17.60 11.04
CA SER A 128 9.01 -17.85 11.13
C SER A 128 8.16 -16.62 10.76
N GLY A 129 8.77 -15.45 10.55
CA GLY A 129 8.11 -14.16 10.30
C GLY A 129 7.73 -13.42 11.58
N TRP A 130 7.77 -14.09 12.73
CA TRP A 130 7.44 -13.53 14.04
C TRP A 130 8.33 -14.09 15.14
N TYR A 131 8.30 -13.45 16.29
CA TYR A 131 8.83 -13.95 17.56
C TYR A 131 7.79 -13.76 18.67
N LYS A 132 7.93 -14.52 19.76
CA LYS A 132 7.11 -14.34 20.94
C LYS A 132 7.82 -13.35 21.87
N ASN A 133 7.15 -12.24 22.19
CA ASN A 133 7.69 -11.23 23.09
C ASN A 133 7.60 -11.65 24.57
N ASN A 134 8.16 -10.85 25.49
CA ASN A 134 8.21 -11.16 26.90
C ASN A 134 6.83 -11.25 27.58
N ASN A 135 5.81 -10.64 26.99
CA ASN A 135 4.43 -10.68 27.48
C ASN A 135 3.60 -11.82 26.87
N GLY A 136 4.23 -12.66 26.06
CA GLY A 136 3.60 -13.84 25.48
C GLY A 136 2.85 -13.60 24.18
N TYR A 137 2.86 -12.38 23.64
CA TYR A 137 2.29 -12.04 22.33
C TYR A 137 3.28 -12.28 21.19
N TYR A 138 2.76 -12.54 20.01
CA TYR A 138 3.57 -12.67 18.81
C TYR A 138 3.69 -11.30 18.12
N SER A 139 4.90 -10.97 17.66
CA SER A 139 5.20 -9.74 16.94
C SER A 139 6.06 -10.03 15.73
N ILE A 140 5.95 -9.23 14.67
CA ILE A 140 6.75 -9.37 13.47
C ILE A 140 8.25 -9.22 13.75
N ASN A 141 9.07 -9.98 13.04
CA ASN A 141 10.53 -9.82 13.13
C ASN A 141 10.94 -8.42 12.65
N ASN A 142 11.95 -7.82 13.31
CA ASN A 142 12.47 -6.48 12.98
C ASN A 142 11.42 -5.36 12.97
N GLY A 143 10.44 -5.45 13.87
CA GLY A 143 9.32 -4.52 13.99
C GLY A 143 9.76 -3.05 14.06
N LYS A 144 9.03 -2.19 13.37
CA LYS A 144 9.20 -0.73 13.31
C LYS A 144 7.86 -0.05 13.50
N LYS A 145 7.91 1.19 14.00
CA LYS A 145 6.71 2.02 14.11
C LYS A 145 6.08 2.21 12.73
N PRO A 146 4.77 2.05 12.58
CA PRO A 146 4.10 2.20 11.29
C PRO A 146 4.32 3.55 10.63
N GLU A 147 4.36 4.65 11.40
CA GLU A 147 4.63 6.00 10.89
C GLU A 147 6.06 6.21 10.38
N ASP A 148 7.02 5.37 10.80
CA ASP A 148 8.39 5.34 10.28
C ASP A 148 8.51 4.47 9.02
N CYS A 149 7.44 3.78 8.64
CA CYS A 149 7.43 2.81 7.53
C CYS A 149 6.51 3.20 6.37
N LEU A 150 5.35 3.81 6.68
CA LEU A 150 4.26 4.00 5.75
C LEU A 150 4.05 5.48 5.42
N TRP A 151 3.71 5.74 4.17
CA TRP A 151 3.39 7.07 3.66
C TRP A 151 1.89 7.23 3.46
N LEU A 152 1.38 8.44 3.70
CA LEU A 152 0.03 8.82 3.29
C LEU A 152 0.06 9.36 1.86
N ASP A 153 -0.76 8.79 0.98
CA ASP A 153 -1.11 9.38 -0.30
C ASP A 153 -2.43 10.17 -0.19
N ASP A 154 -2.83 10.81 -1.26
CA ASP A 154 -4.04 11.64 -1.28
C ASP A 154 -5.34 10.81 -1.21
N ASN A 155 -5.27 9.49 -1.30
CA ASN A 155 -6.41 8.58 -1.19
C ASN A 155 -6.75 8.22 0.26
N VAL A 156 -5.89 8.59 1.24
CA VAL A 156 -6.13 8.28 2.65
C VAL A 156 -6.91 9.40 3.33
N ASN A 157 -8.12 9.08 3.77
CA ASN A 157 -8.91 9.92 4.67
C ASN A 157 -8.50 9.62 6.12
N VAL A 158 -7.86 10.57 6.79
CA VAL A 158 -7.41 10.41 8.18
C VAL A 158 -8.54 10.79 9.14
N ILE A 159 -9.19 9.79 9.73
CA ILE A 159 -10.23 9.96 10.76
C ILE A 159 -9.58 10.09 12.14
N SER A 160 -8.63 9.18 12.44
CA SER A 160 -7.83 9.20 13.67
C SER A 160 -6.49 8.51 13.43
N SER A 161 -5.40 9.25 13.58
CA SER A 161 -4.04 8.69 13.54
C SER A 161 -3.52 8.23 14.91
N ASN A 162 -4.33 8.31 15.97
CA ASN A 162 -3.90 8.06 17.34
C ASN A 162 -2.67 8.90 17.76
N ASN A 163 -2.60 10.15 17.26
CA ASN A 163 -1.48 11.08 17.43
C ASN A 163 -0.14 10.63 16.81
N TYR A 164 -0.12 9.59 15.97
CA TYR A 164 1.07 9.21 15.21
C TYR A 164 1.24 10.13 14.01
N ASN A 165 2.50 10.48 13.73
CA ASN A 165 2.85 11.48 12.72
C ASN A 165 3.29 10.82 11.41
N PHE A 166 2.33 10.29 10.65
CA PHE A 166 2.59 9.77 9.32
C PHE A 166 2.94 10.89 8.33
N LYS A 167 3.98 10.69 7.53
CA LYS A 167 4.36 11.63 6.47
C LYS A 167 3.51 11.44 5.22
N LYS A 168 3.17 12.57 4.57
CA LYS A 168 2.56 12.53 3.23
C LYS A 168 3.61 12.35 2.15
N ILE A 169 3.25 11.63 1.09
CA ILE A 169 4.07 11.59 -0.12
C ILE A 169 4.20 13.02 -0.64
N PRO A 170 5.45 13.53 -0.86
CA PRO A 170 5.63 14.84 -1.44
C PRO A 170 4.96 14.92 -2.82
N THR A 171 4.02 15.84 -2.99
CA THR A 171 3.47 16.15 -4.30
C THR A 171 4.50 16.96 -5.06
N GLU A 172 4.95 16.46 -6.23
CA GLU A 172 5.75 17.30 -7.13
C GLU A 172 4.93 18.55 -7.47
N PRO A 173 5.53 19.75 -7.44
CA PRO A 173 4.83 20.94 -7.87
C PRO A 173 4.38 20.73 -9.32
N LYS A 174 3.07 20.77 -9.55
CA LYS A 174 2.50 20.72 -10.90
C LYS A 174 3.23 21.79 -11.73
N PRO A 175 3.84 21.43 -12.89
CA PRO A 175 4.48 22.42 -13.74
C PRO A 175 3.51 23.58 -13.98
N SER A 176 3.89 24.79 -13.61
CA SER A 176 3.10 25.97 -13.91
C SER A 176 3.01 26.07 -15.43
N VAL A 177 1.82 25.86 -15.97
CA VAL A 177 1.55 26.17 -17.37
C VAL A 177 1.80 27.67 -17.50
N PRO A 178 2.72 28.13 -18.38
CA PRO A 178 2.88 29.55 -18.60
C PRO A 178 1.54 30.12 -19.10
N ASP A 179 1.05 31.18 -18.43
CA ASP A 179 -0.12 31.91 -18.87
C ASP A 179 0.07 32.30 -20.34
N SER A 180 -0.62 31.63 -21.25
CA SER A 180 -0.70 31.99 -22.64
C SER A 180 -1.49 33.29 -22.71
N LYS A 181 -0.79 34.42 -22.90
CA LYS A 181 -1.41 35.66 -23.29
C LYS A 181 -2.19 35.39 -24.58
N GLU A 182 -3.48 35.64 -24.52
CA GLU A 182 -4.35 35.71 -25.69
C GLU A 182 -3.78 36.74 -26.68
N GLU A 183 -3.28 36.28 -27.82
CA GLU A 183 -3.20 37.10 -29.02
C GLU A 183 -4.34 36.68 -29.93
N ASP A 184 -5.32 37.56 -30.00
CA ASP A 184 -6.40 37.57 -30.96
C ASP A 184 -5.82 37.75 -32.37
N ASN A 185 -5.94 36.76 -33.26
CA ASN A 185 -5.88 36.97 -34.70
C ASN A 185 -6.71 35.89 -35.42
N ASN A 186 -7.82 36.40 -35.90
CA ASN A 186 -8.82 35.83 -36.75
C ASN A 186 -8.25 35.55 -38.14
N THR A 187 -8.13 34.30 -38.59
CA THR A 187 -8.25 33.91 -40.03
C THR A 187 -8.54 32.38 -40.08
N PRO A 188 -9.57 31.96 -40.84
CA PRO A 188 -9.89 30.54 -40.97
C PRO A 188 -9.07 29.91 -42.09
N THR A 189 -8.28 28.92 -41.80
CA THR A 189 -7.77 27.96 -42.79
C THR A 189 -8.08 26.54 -42.33
N ASP A 190 -8.84 25.90 -43.17
CA ASP A 190 -9.26 24.51 -43.17
C ASP A 190 -8.02 23.63 -43.41
N ASP A 191 -7.50 23.00 -42.31
CA ASP A 191 -6.55 21.90 -42.40
C ASP A 191 -6.79 20.93 -41.24
N LYS A 192 -7.24 19.74 -41.62
CA LYS A 192 -7.40 18.59 -40.72
C LYS A 192 -6.03 18.14 -40.25
N GLU A 193 -5.52 18.71 -39.17
CA GLU A 193 -4.43 18.09 -38.41
C GLU A 193 -4.96 17.00 -37.53
N GLU A 194 -4.55 15.77 -37.87
CA GLU A 194 -4.76 14.57 -37.11
C GLU A 194 -3.98 14.69 -35.76
N LEU A 195 -4.69 14.95 -34.68
CA LEU A 195 -4.11 14.98 -33.33
C LEU A 195 -3.51 13.62 -33.00
N LYS A 196 -2.21 13.46 -33.23
CA LYS A 196 -1.41 12.33 -32.73
C LYS A 196 -1.18 12.52 -31.23
N ALA A 197 -2.00 11.91 -30.41
CA ALA A 197 -1.72 11.79 -29.00
C ALA A 197 -0.50 10.87 -28.84
N LYS A 198 0.65 11.42 -28.51
CA LYS A 198 1.87 10.65 -28.16
C LYS A 198 1.72 10.16 -26.74
N LEU A 199 1.33 8.90 -26.57
CA LEU A 199 1.30 8.26 -25.28
C LEU A 199 2.75 7.81 -24.98
N ILE A 200 3.44 8.50 -24.06
CA ILE A 200 4.80 8.14 -23.64
C ILE A 200 4.68 7.25 -22.42
N PHE A 201 4.87 5.94 -22.59
CA PHE A 201 5.11 5.03 -21.50
C PHE A 201 6.60 4.95 -21.22
N THR A 202 7.05 5.41 -20.07
CA THR A 202 8.41 5.14 -19.59
C THR A 202 8.37 3.80 -18.85
N CYS A 203 8.62 2.71 -19.55
CA CYS A 203 8.73 1.40 -18.93
C CYS A 203 10.13 1.23 -18.33
N HIS A 204 10.26 1.26 -17.02
CA HIS A 204 11.53 1.09 -16.32
C HIS A 204 11.88 -0.37 -16.01
N LYS A 205 11.04 -1.35 -16.32
CA LYS A 205 11.34 -2.80 -16.18
C LYS A 205 10.59 -3.62 -17.20
N LYS A 206 11.26 -4.68 -17.71
CA LYS A 206 10.65 -5.73 -18.53
C LYS A 206 9.66 -6.55 -17.69
N ALA A 207 8.44 -6.10 -17.59
CA ALA A 207 7.32 -6.91 -17.15
C ALA A 207 6.43 -7.17 -18.37
N LEU A 208 6.31 -8.42 -18.77
CA LEU A 208 5.33 -8.87 -19.77
C LEU A 208 3.94 -8.79 -19.10
N TYR A 209 3.30 -7.63 -19.16
CA TYR A 209 1.88 -7.53 -18.95
C TYR A 209 1.17 -7.78 -20.27
N GLY A 210 0.24 -8.73 -20.31
CA GLY A 210 -0.65 -8.89 -21.44
C GLY A 210 -1.48 -7.61 -21.64
N ILE A 211 -1.11 -6.80 -22.61
CA ILE A 211 -1.89 -5.62 -23.00
C ILE A 211 -3.01 -6.12 -23.89
N TYR A 212 -4.25 -6.09 -23.40
CA TYR A 212 -5.43 -6.36 -24.21
C TYR A 212 -5.88 -5.08 -24.89
N LEU A 213 -5.71 -5.01 -26.21
CA LEU A 213 -6.27 -3.95 -27.03
C LEU A 213 -7.69 -4.33 -27.47
N LYS A 214 -8.62 -3.37 -27.43
CA LYS A 214 -9.94 -3.53 -28.05
C LYS A 214 -9.80 -3.45 -29.58
N GLU A 215 -10.72 -4.11 -30.29
CA GLU A 215 -10.76 -4.09 -31.74
C GLU A 215 -10.70 -2.65 -32.27
N GLY A 216 -9.74 -2.37 -33.16
CA GLY A 216 -9.49 -1.03 -33.73
C GLY A 216 -8.40 -0.20 -33.02
N GLN A 217 -7.84 -0.64 -31.87
CA GLN A 217 -6.72 0.04 -31.20
C GLN A 217 -5.38 -0.45 -31.75
N LYS A 218 -4.46 0.47 -32.04
CA LYS A 218 -3.09 0.17 -32.49
C LYS A 218 -2.09 0.60 -31.40
N LEU A 219 -1.18 -0.30 -31.04
CA LEU A 219 -0.04 -0.01 -30.19
C LEU A 219 1.17 0.29 -31.07
N TYR A 220 1.79 1.45 -30.89
CA TYR A 220 3.06 1.80 -31.53
C TYR A 220 4.16 1.69 -30.47
N LEU A 221 5.13 0.81 -30.71
CA LEU A 221 6.36 0.71 -29.93
C LEU A 221 7.47 1.38 -30.75
N GLU A 222 8.13 2.38 -30.21
CA GLU A 222 9.40 2.91 -30.68
C GLU A 222 10.55 2.35 -29.85
#